data_a8b3a3c0aea61bf7fac373a181b115bb
#
_entry.id   a8b3a3c0aea61bf7fac373a181b115bb
#
_cell.length_a   1.000
_cell.length_b   1.000
_cell.length_c   1.000
_cell.angle_alpha   90.00
_cell.angle_beta   90.00
_cell.angle_gamma   90.00
#
_symmetry.space_group_name_H-M   'P 1'
#
loop_
_entity.id
_entity.type
_entity.pdbx_description
1 polymer ?
#
loop_
_entity_poly.entity_id
_entity_poly.type
_entity_poly.pdbx_seq_one_letter_code
_entity_poly.pdbx_strand_id
1 'polypeptide(L)' 'MSKQKKSKKQKIRIYFRDGKSDIIPQKFWDDYEVNDGLFIVKKNEAWIAFYQIDMIACMVVG' A
#
# COMPACT_ATOMS: atom_id res chain seq x y z
N MET A 1 14.45 15.89 -5.89
CA MET A 1 14.41 15.28 -5.90
C MET A 1 14.26 14.75 -5.57
N SER A 2 14.00 14.47 -5.54
CA SER A 2 13.73 13.75 -5.32
C SER A 2 13.47 13.05 -4.99
N LYS A 3 13.21 12.92 -4.97
CA LYS A 3 12.94 12.06 -4.69
C LYS A 3 13.21 11.24 -4.60
N GLN A 4 13.35 11.01 -4.63
CA GLN A 4 13.55 10.11 -4.60
C GLN A 4 13.48 9.35 -4.27
N LYS A 5 13.26 9.29 -4.09
CA LYS A 5 13.17 8.48 -3.83
C LYS A 5 12.92 7.63 -3.73
N LYS A 6 12.47 7.55 -3.63
CA LYS A 6 12.10 6.49 -3.62
C LYS A 6 12.72 5.35 -4.01
N SER A 7 12.68 5.05 -4.41
CA SER A 7 13.57 4.07 -4.90
C SER A 7 14.04 3.06 -3.91
N LYS A 8 13.75 3.21 -2.71
CA LYS A 8 14.10 2.22 -1.71
C LYS A 8 13.23 1.02 -1.86
N LYS A 9 13.74 -0.13 -1.42
CA LYS A 9 13.00 -1.36 -1.46
C LYS A 9 12.01 -1.41 -0.32
N GLN A 10 10.93 -0.73 -0.51
CA GLN A 10 9.90 -0.64 0.51
C GLN A 10 8.77 -1.58 0.16
N LYS A 11 8.26 -2.24 1.15
CA LYS A 11 7.08 -3.07 0.99
C LYS A 11 5.96 -2.49 1.83
N ILE A 12 4.74 -2.79 1.45
CA ILE A 12 3.58 -2.39 2.22
C ILE A 12 3.08 -3.62 2.95
N ARG A 13 2.97 -3.52 4.28
CA ARG A 13 2.41 -4.58 5.09
C ARG A 13 1.08 -4.10 5.65
N ILE A 14 0.06 -4.89 5.47
CA ILE A 14 -1.29 -4.54 5.89
C ILE A 14 -1.78 -5.63 6.82
N TYR A 15 -2.22 -5.22 8.00
CA TYR A 15 -2.76 -6.14 9.00
C TYR A 15 -4.24 -5.84 9.14
N PHE A 16 -5.06 -6.85 8.98
CA PHE A 16 -6.51 -6.70 9.00
C PHE A 16 -7.08 -7.01 10.36
N ARG A 17 -8.26 -6.49 10.63
CA ARG A 17 -8.90 -6.66 11.92
C ARG A 17 -9.29 -8.10 12.19
N ASP A 18 -9.45 -8.90 11.15
CA ASP A 18 -9.79 -10.32 11.32
C ASP A 18 -8.58 -11.20 11.59
N GLY A 19 -7.39 -10.60 11.72
CA GLY A 19 -6.18 -11.33 12.02
C GLY A 19 -5.37 -11.72 10.81
N LYS A 20 -5.87 -11.46 9.63
CA LYS A 20 -5.13 -11.75 8.40
C LYS A 20 -4.16 -10.62 8.07
N SER A 21 -3.27 -10.89 7.16
CA SER A 21 -2.31 -9.87 6.74
C SER A 21 -1.97 -10.07 5.27
N ASP A 22 -1.40 -9.03 4.69
CA ASP A 22 -1.00 -9.05 3.30
C ASP A 22 0.28 -8.24 3.16
N ILE A 23 1.10 -8.59 2.18
CA ILE A 23 2.35 -7.89 1.91
C ILE A 23 2.44 -7.63 0.42
N ILE A 24 2.73 -6.38 0.08
CA ILE A 24 2.92 -5.99 -1.32
C ILE A 24 4.37 -5.58 -1.49
N PRO A 25 5.18 -6.41 -2.18
CA PRO A 25 6.58 -6.07 -2.40
C PRO A 25 6.75 -4.84 -3.27
N GLN A 26 7.87 -4.17 -3.12
CA GLN A 26 8.17 -2.94 -3.85
C GLN A 26 8.02 -3.10 -5.35
N LYS A 27 8.36 -4.24 -5.89
CA LYS A 27 8.33 -4.42 -7.33
C LYS A 27 6.93 -4.39 -7.92
N PHE A 28 5.91 -4.50 -7.08
CA PHE A 28 4.53 -4.53 -7.55
C PHE A 28 3.82 -3.20 -7.42
N TRP A 29 4.42 -2.21 -6.78
CA TRP A 29 3.73 -0.93 -6.57
C TRP A 29 4.73 0.22 -6.66
N ASP A 30 4.21 1.40 -7.01
CA ASP A 30 5.04 2.60 -7.00
C ASP A 30 4.37 3.76 -6.28
N ASP A 31 3.10 3.64 -5.98
CA ASP A 31 2.38 4.73 -5.32
C ASP A 31 1.18 4.17 -4.60
N TYR A 32 0.66 4.95 -3.68
CA TYR A 32 -0.58 4.61 -2.98
C TYR A 32 -1.30 5.89 -2.62
N GLU A 33 -2.58 5.75 -2.37
CA GLU A 33 -3.36 6.89 -1.91
C GLU A 33 -4.50 6.40 -1.04
N VAL A 34 -5.03 7.32 -0.25
CA VAL A 34 -6.24 7.07 0.54
C VAL A 34 -7.33 7.97 -0.02
N ASN A 35 -8.42 7.37 -0.41
CA ASN A 35 -9.49 8.13 -1.03
C ASN A 35 -10.81 7.43 -0.76
N ASP A 36 -11.77 8.18 -0.23
CA ASP A 36 -13.15 7.71 -0.10
C ASP A 36 -13.24 6.41 0.72
N GLY A 37 -12.47 6.33 1.79
CA GLY A 37 -12.50 5.16 2.66
C GLY A 37 -11.76 3.96 2.13
N LEU A 38 -10.98 4.14 1.07
CA LEU A 38 -10.19 3.08 0.47
C LEU A 38 -8.71 3.40 0.53
N PHE A 39 -7.92 2.37 0.80
CA PHE A 39 -6.48 2.43 0.62
C PHE A 39 -6.18 1.78 -0.72
N ILE A 40 -5.63 2.54 -1.64
CA ILE A 40 -5.45 2.13 -3.01
C ILE A 40 -3.97 2.05 -3.31
N VAL A 41 -3.53 0.91 -3.84
CA VAL A 41 -2.13 0.72 -4.22
C VAL A 41 -2.06 0.75 -5.74
N LYS A 42 -1.11 1.49 -6.27
CA LYS A 42 -1.04 1.77 -7.70
C LYS A 42 0.32 1.41 -8.26
N LYS A 43 0.33 1.11 -9.53
CA LYS A 43 1.54 0.90 -10.30
C LYS A 43 1.32 1.47 -11.69
N ASN A 44 2.20 2.40 -12.10
CA ASN A 44 2.09 3.07 -13.40
C ASN A 44 0.73 3.73 -13.56
N GLU A 45 0.24 4.34 -12.48
CA GLU A 45 -1.03 5.06 -12.44
C GLU A 45 -2.26 4.17 -12.54
N ALA A 46 -2.07 2.86 -12.49
CA ALA A 46 -3.19 1.92 -12.49
C ALA A 46 -3.36 1.33 -11.10
N TRP A 47 -4.59 1.06 -10.74
CA TRP A 47 -4.88 0.42 -9.46
C TRP A 47 -4.51 -1.05 -9.58
N ILE A 48 -3.68 -1.53 -8.68
CA ILE A 48 -3.36 -2.96 -8.63
C ILE A 48 -4.05 -3.64 -7.47
N ALA A 49 -4.41 -2.87 -6.43
CA ALA A 49 -5.08 -3.42 -5.27
C ALA A 49 -5.77 -2.30 -4.53
N PHE A 50 -6.83 -2.64 -3.81
CA PHE A 50 -7.45 -1.67 -2.92
C PHE A 50 -8.04 -2.42 -1.73
N TYR A 51 -8.16 -1.70 -0.63
CA TYR A 51 -8.63 -2.28 0.63
C TYR A 51 -9.52 -1.27 1.32
N GLN A 52 -10.57 -1.75 1.97
CA GLN A 52 -11.41 -0.87 2.77
C GLN A 52 -10.67 -0.53 4.05
N ILE A 53 -10.54 0.75 4.35
CA ILE A 53 -9.81 1.20 5.52
C ILE A 53 -10.42 0.66 6.79
N ASP A 54 -11.74 0.52 6.84
CA ASP A 54 -12.42 -0.02 8.01
C ASP A 54 -11.94 -1.42 8.40
N MET A 55 -11.43 -2.17 7.43
CA MET A 55 -10.96 -3.53 7.67
C MET A 55 -9.51 -3.59 8.08
N ILE A 56 -8.80 -2.48 8.01
CA ILE A 56 -7.37 -2.45 8.29
C ILE A 56 -7.14 -2.07 9.75
N ALA A 57 -6.40 -2.92 10.46
CA ALA A 57 -6.01 -2.61 11.83
C ALA A 57 -4.73 -1.80 11.87
N CYS A 58 -3.79 -2.11 10.98
CA CYS A 58 -2.48 -1.45 10.98
C CYS A 58 -1.85 -1.59 9.60
N MET A 59 -1.04 -0.63 9.25
CA MET A 59 -0.40 -0.60 7.94
C MET A 59 0.98 -0.02 8.10
N VAL A 60 1.97 -0.65 7.48
CA VAL A 60 3.36 -0.22 7.59
C VAL A 60 3.96 -0.20 6.20
N VAL A 61 4.61 0.91 5.86
CA VAL A 61 5.35 1.05 4.61
C VAL A 61 6.83 1.13 4.97
N GLY A 62 7.59 0.17 4.47
CA GLY A 62 9.01 0.19 4.76
C GLY A 62 9.64 -1.16 4.89
#